data_991877b11ab44fe5af885c94619d1791
#
_entry.id   991877b11ab44fe5af885c94619d1791
#
_cell.length_a   1.000
_cell.length_b   1.000
_cell.length_c   1.000
_cell.angle_alpha   90.00
_cell.angle_beta   90.00
_cell.angle_gamma   90.00
#
_symmetry.space_group_name_H-M   'P 1'
#
loop_
_entity.id
_entity.type
_entity.pdbx_description
1 polymer ?
#
loop_
_entity_poly.entity_id
_entity_poly.type
_entity_poly.pdbx_seq_one_letter_code
_entity_poly.pdbx_strand_id
1 'polypeptide(L)'
;MEELYVKCDKKARVDKLTYTLEQVTSPDFIYDYGRIVPPGYIVFDFDEQPYINIMYKILTNSHYKFKILKTTKGYHFMFKTTYNKVQDATKRFNWIGLKGDTKACGTKESKQSYQSIRVDGVTREEVMVNTSDPWDLDFAPRWMYALSGKKDQIDLTLDQTGGRNNLFHSELMIKAKKAGFSYEEYVEMANIINTYVLPNPLSDDELNTAIRPEEWDNLEIGEDGDRIVDRAMDAINHWNCILGRGEFAFFDREEERYNTSQIKIQFYLQQKYADSNITMQRMEEVMDQVNIILSNVSKYQYTRSEEFILCGNELVSTWYDVVKPNTRTIYTDISYPYKIMTEEEFKNYRGRAFQFMREISCGNPELLQVIWECIGCMLAPSKTFGKIFIFYGNGNNGKSLLLKLVGQIMGQLMTYGNILAINDKFALEPVMKGICNVTDDVGITTLKETGLIKSLIDGSKVEVNRKYKGSVWWEPNSQFVICCNELPKIQDTTNGMIRRLAFIPFELHLKEEEVDRTLFQKIKMDPENLRYIMTRRNYGA
;
A
#
# COMPACT_ATOMS: atom_id res chain seq x y z
N MET A 1 -7.85 -12.87 7.00
CA MET A 1 -6.54 -13.08 7.71
C MET A 1 -6.71 -14.32 8.55
N GLU A 2 -5.80 -15.29 8.43
CA GLU A 2 -5.84 -16.50 9.24
C GLU A 2 -5.39 -16.18 10.66
N GLU A 3 -6.26 -16.43 11.65
CA GLU A 3 -5.92 -16.23 13.06
C GLU A 3 -5.13 -17.44 13.56
N LEU A 4 -4.00 -17.17 14.19
CA LEU A 4 -3.16 -18.20 14.81
C LEU A 4 -3.26 -18.12 16.33
N TYR A 5 -3.33 -19.26 16.95
CA TYR A 5 -3.49 -19.42 18.40
C TYR A 5 -2.35 -20.25 18.98
N VAL A 6 -2.14 -20.08 20.28
CA VAL A 6 -1.16 -20.85 21.05
C VAL A 6 -1.86 -21.53 22.23
N LYS A 7 -1.46 -22.75 22.52
CA LYS A 7 -1.92 -23.49 23.71
C LYS A 7 -1.34 -22.88 24.96
N CYS A 8 -2.18 -22.71 25.97
CA CYS A 8 -1.78 -22.13 27.25
C CYS A 8 -2.14 -23.07 28.42
N ASP A 9 -1.42 -22.89 29.52
CA ASP A 9 -1.88 -23.26 30.86
C ASP A 9 -2.16 -21.97 31.59
N LYS A 10 -3.43 -21.68 31.84
CA LYS A 10 -3.92 -20.37 32.28
C LYS A 10 -3.50 -19.26 31.31
N LYS A 11 -2.48 -18.50 31.66
CA LYS A 11 -1.97 -17.38 30.83
C LYS A 11 -0.61 -17.69 30.19
N ALA A 12 0.05 -18.78 30.55
CA ALA A 12 1.39 -19.12 30.09
C ALA A 12 1.36 -20.07 28.88
N ARG A 13 2.08 -19.73 27.82
CA ARG A 13 2.26 -20.61 26.66
C ARG A 13 3.01 -21.87 27.04
N VAL A 14 2.46 -23.05 26.70
CA VAL A 14 3.02 -24.35 27.10
C VAL A 14 3.74 -25.10 25.99
N ASP A 15 3.49 -24.77 24.72
CA ASP A 15 4.19 -25.36 23.59
C ASP A 15 4.61 -24.28 22.56
N LYS A 16 5.34 -24.70 21.52
CA LYS A 16 5.77 -23.83 20.41
C LYS A 16 4.86 -23.94 19.18
N LEU A 17 3.84 -24.80 19.23
CA LEU A 17 2.94 -25.05 18.11
C LEU A 17 1.94 -23.90 17.97
N THR A 18 1.46 -23.68 16.76
CA THR A 18 0.37 -22.78 16.45
C THR A 18 -0.84 -23.59 16.02
N TYR A 19 -2.02 -23.08 16.33
CA TYR A 19 -3.31 -23.70 16.08
C TYR A 19 -4.21 -22.73 15.33
N THR A 20 -5.07 -23.23 14.46
CA THR A 20 -6.12 -22.43 13.82
C THR A 20 -7.34 -22.29 14.75
N LEU A 21 -8.27 -21.39 14.42
CA LEU A 21 -9.50 -21.21 15.19
C LEU A 21 -10.30 -22.52 15.26
N GLU A 22 -10.39 -23.26 14.17
CA GLU A 22 -11.08 -24.55 14.10
C GLU A 22 -10.48 -25.58 15.06
N GLN A 23 -9.16 -25.61 15.16
CA GLN A 23 -8.46 -26.51 16.08
C GLN A 23 -8.72 -26.17 17.55
N VAL A 24 -8.65 -24.87 17.93
CA VAL A 24 -8.86 -24.47 19.34
C VAL A 24 -10.34 -24.52 19.77
N THR A 25 -11.28 -24.46 18.84
CA THR A 25 -12.72 -24.60 19.11
C THR A 25 -13.22 -26.03 18.97
N SER A 26 -12.36 -26.97 18.53
CA SER A 26 -12.69 -28.39 18.49
C SER A 26 -13.04 -28.92 19.87
N PRO A 27 -14.01 -29.83 20.00
CA PRO A 27 -14.39 -30.48 21.27
C PRO A 27 -13.23 -31.17 21.99
N ASP A 28 -12.21 -31.59 21.24
CA ASP A 28 -11.02 -32.25 21.77
C ASP A 28 -9.98 -31.29 22.36
N PHE A 29 -10.12 -29.97 22.14
CA PHE A 29 -9.19 -28.97 22.62
C PHE A 29 -9.59 -28.48 24.01
N ILE A 30 -9.08 -29.13 25.03
CA ILE A 30 -9.43 -28.89 26.46
C ILE A 30 -8.61 -27.78 27.13
N TYR A 31 -7.62 -27.25 26.43
CA TYR A 31 -6.66 -26.29 27.02
C TYR A 31 -7.14 -24.85 26.93
N ASP A 32 -6.59 -24.02 27.79
CA ASP A 32 -6.64 -22.57 27.58
C ASP A 32 -5.83 -22.19 26.34
N TYR A 33 -6.15 -21.07 25.72
CA TYR A 33 -5.44 -20.61 24.55
C TYR A 33 -5.35 -19.09 24.44
N GLY A 34 -4.34 -18.64 23.72
CA GLY A 34 -4.15 -17.24 23.38
C GLY A 34 -4.06 -17.03 21.88
N ARG A 35 -4.62 -15.93 21.39
CA ARG A 35 -4.49 -15.49 20.02
C ARG A 35 -3.18 -14.71 19.85
N ILE A 36 -2.34 -15.13 18.89
CA ILE A 36 -1.14 -14.39 18.52
C ILE A 36 -1.55 -13.02 17.98
N VAL A 37 -0.85 -11.96 18.39
CA VAL A 37 -1.06 -10.62 17.82
C VAL A 37 -0.60 -10.63 16.36
N PRO A 38 -1.51 -10.44 15.39
CA PRO A 38 -1.16 -10.55 13.99
C PRO A 38 -0.19 -9.44 13.55
N PRO A 39 0.60 -9.65 12.48
CA PRO A 39 1.38 -8.60 11.85
C PRO A 39 0.51 -7.40 11.46
N GLY A 40 1.00 -6.20 11.71
CA GLY A 40 0.24 -4.96 11.45
C GLY A 40 -0.77 -4.59 12.53
N TYR A 41 -0.85 -5.36 13.63
CA TYR A 41 -1.70 -5.04 14.78
C TYR A 41 -0.89 -4.88 16.05
N ILE A 42 -1.47 -4.14 17.00
CA ILE A 42 -0.90 -3.85 18.30
C ILE A 42 -1.99 -3.93 19.37
N VAL A 43 -1.60 -4.35 20.55
CA VAL A 43 -2.50 -4.41 21.71
C VAL A 43 -1.91 -3.58 22.84
N PHE A 44 -2.74 -2.69 23.37
CA PHE A 44 -2.46 -1.92 24.58
C PHE A 44 -3.27 -2.52 25.72
N ASP A 45 -2.57 -2.98 26.76
CA ASP A 45 -3.14 -3.69 27.88
C ASP A 45 -3.10 -2.80 29.14
N PHE A 46 -4.26 -2.41 29.64
CA PHE A 46 -4.43 -1.60 30.84
C PHE A 46 -5.12 -2.42 31.92
N ASP A 47 -4.41 -2.70 32.99
CA ASP A 47 -4.86 -3.53 34.11
C ASP A 47 -5.25 -2.72 35.37
N GLU A 48 -4.98 -1.42 35.41
CA GLU A 48 -5.15 -0.58 36.60
C GLU A 48 -6.16 0.55 36.34
N GLN A 49 -6.98 0.87 37.35
CA GLN A 49 -7.78 2.10 37.41
C GLN A 49 -6.90 3.27 37.92
N PRO A 50 -7.08 4.50 37.42
CA PRO A 50 -8.17 4.96 36.52
C PRO A 50 -7.86 4.81 35.03
N TYR A 51 -6.70 4.30 34.65
CA TYR A 51 -6.20 4.30 33.26
C TYR A 51 -7.14 3.63 32.27
N ILE A 52 -7.80 2.52 32.68
CA ILE A 52 -8.77 1.79 31.86
C ILE A 52 -9.93 2.70 31.47
N ASN A 53 -10.54 3.37 32.45
CA ASN A 53 -11.71 4.21 32.22
C ASN A 53 -11.38 5.45 31.40
N ILE A 54 -10.25 6.06 31.66
CA ILE A 54 -9.77 7.22 30.90
C ILE A 54 -9.57 6.82 29.45
N MET A 55 -8.82 5.74 29.20
CA MET A 55 -8.55 5.26 27.84
C MET A 55 -9.83 4.91 27.09
N TYR A 56 -10.73 4.14 27.72
CA TYR A 56 -11.99 3.77 27.11
C TYR A 56 -12.83 5.01 26.72
N LYS A 57 -12.91 6.00 27.62
CA LYS A 57 -13.64 7.25 27.39
C LYS A 57 -13.05 8.07 26.24
N ILE A 58 -11.72 8.21 26.20
CA ILE A 58 -11.04 8.91 25.10
C ILE A 58 -11.38 8.26 23.77
N LEU A 59 -11.13 6.96 23.65
CA LEU A 59 -11.26 6.22 22.39
C LEU A 59 -12.71 6.19 21.88
N THR A 60 -13.67 6.06 22.79
CA THR A 60 -15.09 6.05 22.43
C THR A 60 -15.57 7.43 21.98
N ASN A 61 -15.18 8.50 22.69
CA ASN A 61 -15.58 9.87 22.35
C ASN A 61 -14.91 10.38 21.08
N SER A 62 -13.71 9.88 20.76
CA SER A 62 -13.00 10.20 19.50
C SER A 62 -13.40 9.32 18.32
N HIS A 63 -14.43 8.47 18.49
CA HIS A 63 -15.00 7.62 17.45
C HIS A 63 -14.01 6.66 16.75
N TYR A 64 -12.91 6.28 17.42
CA TYR A 64 -11.98 5.29 16.88
C TYR A 64 -12.66 3.93 16.69
N LYS A 65 -12.25 3.22 15.63
CA LYS A 65 -12.59 1.81 15.39
C LYS A 65 -11.55 0.92 16.04
N PHE A 66 -11.93 0.18 17.06
CA PHE A 66 -11.02 -0.70 17.78
C PHE A 66 -11.73 -1.92 18.34
N LYS A 67 -10.95 -2.89 18.79
CA LYS A 67 -11.46 -4.11 19.43
C LYS A 67 -10.98 -4.18 20.88
N ILE A 68 -11.88 -4.55 21.78
CA ILE A 68 -11.59 -4.76 23.19
C ILE A 68 -11.70 -6.24 23.51
N LEU A 69 -10.69 -6.78 24.21
CA LEU A 69 -10.80 -8.04 24.92
C LEU A 69 -10.90 -7.72 26.42
N LYS A 70 -12.02 -8.06 27.03
CA LYS A 70 -12.23 -7.88 28.49
C LYS A 70 -11.45 -8.95 29.24
N THR A 71 -10.60 -8.54 30.16
CA THR A 71 -9.83 -9.44 31.02
C THR A 71 -10.35 -9.40 32.45
N THR A 72 -9.85 -10.26 33.33
CA THR A 72 -10.23 -10.29 34.75
C THR A 72 -9.85 -9.00 35.50
N LYS A 73 -8.83 -8.27 35.02
CA LYS A 73 -8.29 -7.09 35.69
C LYS A 73 -8.52 -5.80 34.89
N GLY A 74 -8.61 -5.88 33.56
CA GLY A 74 -8.65 -4.71 32.71
C GLY A 74 -9.10 -4.99 31.30
N TYR A 75 -8.65 -4.15 30.38
CA TYR A 75 -9.00 -4.21 28.96
C TYR A 75 -7.75 -4.24 28.08
N HIS A 76 -7.78 -5.09 27.08
CA HIS A 76 -6.84 -5.06 25.96
C HIS A 76 -7.48 -4.31 24.79
N PHE A 77 -6.91 -3.20 24.40
CA PHE A 77 -7.34 -2.40 23.25
C PHE A 77 -6.50 -2.77 22.03
N MET A 78 -7.11 -3.28 20.96
CA MET A 78 -6.43 -3.70 19.76
C MET A 78 -6.68 -2.71 18.62
N PHE A 79 -5.60 -2.32 17.95
CA PHE A 79 -5.55 -1.40 16.81
C PHE A 79 -4.69 -1.95 15.69
N LYS A 80 -4.77 -1.34 14.52
CA LYS A 80 -3.70 -1.43 13.51
C LYS A 80 -2.48 -0.64 13.96
N THR A 81 -1.30 -1.04 13.50
CA THR A 81 -0.07 -0.29 13.73
C THR A 81 0.76 -0.21 12.47
N THR A 82 1.37 0.95 12.27
CA THR A 82 2.41 1.16 11.25
C THR A 82 3.82 0.96 11.83
N TYR A 83 3.94 0.84 13.17
CA TYR A 83 5.24 0.68 13.83
C TYR A 83 5.66 -0.78 13.95
N ASN A 84 6.81 -1.13 13.35
CA ASN A 84 7.37 -2.50 13.37
C ASN A 84 8.30 -2.81 14.52
N LYS A 85 8.83 -1.80 15.14
CA LYS A 85 9.73 -1.94 16.29
C LYS A 85 9.04 -1.56 17.60
N VAL A 86 7.74 -1.72 17.68
CA VAL A 86 7.13 -1.69 19.00
C VAL A 86 7.62 -2.93 19.71
N GLN A 87 8.62 -2.74 20.57
CA GLN A 87 8.98 -3.77 21.52
C GLN A 87 7.85 -3.89 22.53
N ASP A 88 7.58 -5.11 22.95
CA ASP A 88 6.73 -5.34 24.10
C ASP A 88 7.23 -4.45 25.24
N ALA A 89 6.36 -3.59 25.73
CA ALA A 89 6.67 -2.69 26.84
C ALA A 89 5.79 -3.11 28.03
N THR A 90 6.41 -3.28 29.18
CA THR A 90 5.72 -3.69 30.39
C THR A 90 5.72 -2.54 31.40
N LYS A 91 4.53 -2.18 31.90
CA LYS A 91 4.31 -1.16 32.95
C LYS A 91 4.95 0.19 32.61
N ARG A 92 4.78 0.66 31.37
CA ARG A 92 5.28 1.96 30.93
C ARG A 92 4.17 2.96 30.72
N PHE A 93 4.49 4.22 30.96
CA PHE A 93 3.61 5.33 30.60
C PHE A 93 3.67 5.62 29.12
N ASN A 94 2.53 5.93 28.55
CA ASN A 94 2.40 6.45 27.19
C ASN A 94 2.52 8.00 27.18
N TRP A 95 2.41 8.59 26.01
CA TRP A 95 2.54 10.04 25.84
C TRP A 95 1.52 10.87 26.63
N ILE A 96 0.36 10.31 26.92
CA ILE A 96 -0.68 10.98 27.72
C ILE A 96 -0.62 10.61 29.20
N GLY A 97 0.45 9.98 29.66
CA GLY A 97 0.70 9.68 31.06
C GLY A 97 -0.15 8.55 31.65
N LEU A 98 -0.65 7.64 30.82
CA LEU A 98 -1.36 6.45 31.27
C LEU A 98 -0.44 5.22 31.21
N LYS A 99 -0.41 4.45 32.31
CA LYS A 99 0.46 3.30 32.44
C LYS A 99 -0.19 2.01 31.96
N GLY A 100 0.49 1.31 31.07
CA GLY A 100 0.02 0.04 30.52
C GLY A 100 1.13 -0.82 29.92
N ASP A 101 0.73 -1.98 29.44
CA ASP A 101 1.58 -2.90 28.69
C ASP A 101 1.28 -2.78 27.20
N THR A 102 2.29 -2.97 26.37
CA THR A 102 2.14 -3.01 24.92
C THR A 102 2.57 -4.37 24.41
N LYS A 103 1.73 -5.00 23.58
CA LYS A 103 1.99 -6.29 22.96
C LYS A 103 1.94 -6.13 21.43
N ALA A 104 3.01 -6.51 20.75
CA ALA A 104 3.13 -6.40 19.30
C ALA A 104 3.54 -7.75 18.69
N CYS A 105 3.41 -7.86 17.37
CA CYS A 105 3.92 -9.02 16.67
C CYS A 105 5.46 -9.02 16.71
N GLY A 106 6.04 -9.99 17.41
CA GLY A 106 7.50 -10.16 17.47
C GLY A 106 8.06 -10.64 16.14
N THR A 107 9.30 -10.23 15.83
CA THR A 107 10.01 -10.60 14.60
C THR A 107 10.50 -12.07 14.57
N LYS A 108 10.42 -12.78 15.69
CA LYS A 108 10.85 -14.20 15.82
C LYS A 108 9.66 -15.02 16.32
N GLU A 109 9.42 -16.19 15.73
CA GLU A 109 8.36 -17.12 16.14
C GLU A 109 8.36 -17.45 17.64
N SER A 110 9.54 -17.50 18.25
CA SER A 110 9.70 -17.77 19.70
C SER A 110 9.36 -16.58 20.60
N LYS A 111 9.07 -15.39 20.05
CA LYS A 111 8.82 -14.14 20.80
C LYS A 111 7.54 -13.43 20.35
N GLN A 112 6.61 -14.16 19.78
CA GLN A 112 5.32 -13.60 19.39
C GLN A 112 4.47 -13.34 20.64
N SER A 113 4.02 -12.11 20.79
CA SER A 113 3.06 -11.75 21.84
C SER A 113 1.67 -12.27 21.51
N TYR A 114 0.89 -12.61 22.52
CA TYR A 114 -0.47 -13.11 22.38
C TYR A 114 -1.41 -12.52 23.41
N GLN A 115 -2.69 -12.52 23.07
CA GLN A 115 -3.79 -12.22 23.97
C GLN A 115 -4.38 -13.53 24.48
N SER A 116 -4.42 -13.72 25.80
CA SER A 116 -5.08 -14.91 26.38
C SER A 116 -6.59 -14.80 26.17
N ILE A 117 -7.14 -15.61 25.28
CA ILE A 117 -8.56 -15.60 24.90
C ILE A 117 -9.39 -16.50 25.81
N ARG A 118 -8.89 -17.70 26.14
CA ARG A 118 -9.51 -18.60 27.11
C ARG A 118 -8.58 -18.81 28.28
N VAL A 119 -9.11 -18.64 29.50
CA VAL A 119 -8.34 -18.76 30.75
C VAL A 119 -9.19 -19.48 31.79
N ASP A 120 -8.63 -20.48 32.46
CA ASP A 120 -9.34 -21.35 33.42
C ASP A 120 -10.66 -21.91 32.85
N GLY A 121 -10.64 -22.28 31.55
CA GLY A 121 -11.77 -22.84 30.83
C GLY A 121 -12.84 -21.81 30.39
N VAL A 122 -12.67 -20.53 30.69
CA VAL A 122 -13.62 -19.48 30.35
C VAL A 122 -13.09 -18.64 29.18
N THR A 123 -13.89 -18.55 28.12
CA THR A 123 -13.59 -17.65 26.99
C THR A 123 -13.96 -16.23 27.34
N ARG A 124 -13.04 -15.32 27.11
CA ARG A 124 -13.19 -13.88 27.39
C ARG A 124 -14.03 -13.21 26.32
N GLU A 125 -14.75 -12.17 26.73
CA GLU A 125 -15.60 -11.38 25.87
C GLU A 125 -14.77 -10.44 24.99
N GLU A 126 -15.01 -10.47 23.67
CA GLU A 126 -14.52 -9.49 22.72
C GLU A 126 -15.65 -8.55 22.30
N VAL A 127 -15.35 -7.25 22.24
CA VAL A 127 -16.29 -6.21 21.83
C VAL A 127 -15.64 -5.37 20.73
N MET A 128 -16.31 -5.24 19.60
CA MET A 128 -15.98 -4.28 18.56
C MET A 128 -16.60 -2.92 18.89
N VAL A 129 -15.83 -1.85 18.74
CA VAL A 129 -16.29 -0.48 18.97
C VAL A 129 -16.21 0.29 17.66
N ASN A 130 -17.32 0.91 17.27
CA ASN A 130 -17.50 1.69 16.03
C ASN A 130 -17.24 0.91 14.72
N THR A 131 -17.20 -0.42 14.78
CA THR A 131 -17.07 -1.31 13.61
C THR A 131 -17.77 -2.63 13.89
N SER A 132 -18.25 -3.29 12.84
CA SER A 132 -18.76 -4.67 12.88
C SER A 132 -17.76 -5.68 12.32
N ASP A 133 -16.72 -5.21 11.62
CA ASP A 133 -15.65 -6.04 11.07
C ASP A 133 -14.50 -6.12 12.09
N PRO A 134 -14.12 -7.31 12.58
CA PRO A 134 -13.07 -7.49 13.57
C PRO A 134 -11.67 -7.05 13.07
N TRP A 135 -11.51 -6.77 11.79
CA TRP A 135 -10.26 -6.36 11.17
C TRP A 135 -10.29 -4.95 10.56
N ASP A 136 -11.46 -4.31 10.46
CA ASP A 136 -11.57 -2.90 10.09
C ASP A 136 -11.36 -1.99 11.31
N LEU A 137 -10.11 -1.99 11.80
CA LEU A 137 -9.69 -1.16 12.93
C LEU A 137 -8.91 0.05 12.43
N ASP A 138 -8.93 1.13 13.20
CA ASP A 138 -8.09 2.29 12.94
C ASP A 138 -6.63 2.03 13.33
N PHE A 139 -5.73 2.86 12.84
CA PHE A 139 -4.35 2.88 13.31
C PHE A 139 -4.28 3.50 14.70
N ALA A 140 -3.47 2.89 15.57
CA ALA A 140 -3.23 3.44 16.89
C ALA A 140 -2.60 4.84 16.78
N PRO A 141 -3.19 5.87 17.40
CA PRO A 141 -2.59 7.19 17.43
C PRO A 141 -1.26 7.18 18.18
N ARG A 142 -0.33 8.04 17.79
CA ARG A 142 1.04 8.05 18.34
C ARG A 142 1.10 8.23 19.84
N TRP A 143 0.18 8.99 20.41
CA TRP A 143 0.13 9.24 21.86
C TRP A 143 -0.18 7.99 22.71
N MET A 144 -0.68 6.90 22.10
CA MET A 144 -0.90 5.64 22.82
C MET A 144 0.38 4.84 23.08
N TYR A 145 1.44 5.07 22.29
CA TYR A 145 2.66 4.29 22.41
C TYR A 145 3.46 4.64 23.66
N ALA A 146 4.13 3.63 24.24
CA ALA A 146 4.94 3.80 25.43
C ALA A 146 6.16 4.69 25.19
N LEU A 147 6.47 5.55 26.16
CA LEU A 147 7.68 6.34 26.18
C LEU A 147 8.92 5.44 26.39
N SER A 148 9.97 5.69 25.63
CA SER A 148 11.18 4.84 25.65
C SER A 148 12.10 5.13 26.83
N GLY A 149 12.18 6.38 27.26
CA GLY A 149 13.11 6.82 28.30
C GLY A 149 12.62 6.51 29.72
N LYS A 150 13.52 6.04 30.61
CA LYS A 150 13.18 5.87 32.04
C LYS A 150 12.85 7.19 32.75
N LYS A 151 13.47 8.29 32.31
CA LYS A 151 13.26 9.64 32.86
C LYS A 151 11.94 10.29 32.39
N ASP A 152 11.35 9.74 31.35
CA ASP A 152 10.12 10.30 30.73
C ASP A 152 8.84 9.66 31.27
N GLN A 153 8.95 8.76 32.25
CA GLN A 153 7.83 8.03 32.83
C GLN A 153 7.12 8.91 33.87
N ILE A 154 6.09 9.65 33.42
CA ILE A 154 5.31 10.57 34.26
C ILE A 154 3.85 10.12 34.29
N ASP A 155 3.29 9.98 35.49
CA ASP A 155 1.87 9.77 35.69
C ASP A 155 1.15 11.12 35.72
N LEU A 156 0.45 11.45 34.63
CA LEU A 156 -0.28 12.72 34.52
C LEU A 156 -1.66 12.68 35.21
N THR A 157 -2.10 11.54 35.73
CA THR A 157 -3.34 11.43 36.54
C THR A 157 -3.14 11.91 37.97
N LEU A 158 -1.89 12.10 38.40
CA LEU A 158 -1.56 12.66 39.72
C LEU A 158 -1.58 14.20 39.67
N ASP A 159 -1.87 14.81 40.82
CA ASP A 159 -1.95 16.28 40.89
C ASP A 159 -0.59 16.93 40.59
N GLN A 160 -0.55 17.70 39.52
CA GLN A 160 0.62 18.47 39.09
C GLN A 160 0.59 19.85 39.77
N THR A 161 0.96 19.90 41.04
CA THR A 161 0.96 21.18 41.79
C THR A 161 2.00 22.14 41.21
N GLY A 162 1.55 23.16 40.49
CA GLY A 162 2.33 24.37 40.20
C GLY A 162 3.07 24.41 38.87
N GLY A 163 2.64 23.74 37.83
CA GLY A 163 3.39 23.79 36.57
C GLY A 163 2.64 23.38 35.30
N ARG A 164 1.30 23.40 35.30
CA ARG A 164 0.49 22.87 34.19
C ARG A 164 0.77 23.55 32.85
N ASN A 165 0.89 24.88 32.82
CA ASN A 165 1.27 25.61 31.61
C ASN A 165 2.67 25.17 31.14
N ASN A 166 3.60 24.99 32.09
CA ASN A 166 4.95 24.55 31.79
C ASN A 166 4.98 23.10 31.26
N LEU A 167 4.06 22.24 31.73
CA LEU A 167 3.91 20.87 31.22
C LEU A 167 3.64 20.88 29.70
N PHE A 168 2.66 21.65 29.24
CA PHE A 168 2.31 21.72 27.82
C PHE A 168 3.39 22.44 27.01
N HIS A 169 3.78 23.63 27.42
CA HIS A 169 4.71 24.49 26.68
C HIS A 169 6.15 23.94 26.67
N SER A 170 6.72 23.60 27.82
CA SER A 170 8.17 23.30 27.91
C SER A 170 8.49 21.82 27.93
N GLU A 171 7.64 20.96 28.46
CA GLU A 171 7.94 19.54 28.58
C GLU A 171 7.36 18.71 27.43
N LEU A 172 6.05 18.76 27.24
CA LEU A 172 5.37 17.93 26.24
C LEU A 172 5.65 18.41 24.82
N MET A 173 5.62 19.73 24.59
CA MET A 173 5.87 20.31 23.27
C MET A 173 7.27 19.98 22.76
N ILE A 174 8.30 20.19 23.59
CA ILE A 174 9.68 19.87 23.25
C ILE A 174 9.84 18.38 22.95
N LYS A 175 9.30 17.53 23.82
CA LYS A 175 9.38 16.07 23.66
C LYS A 175 8.64 15.59 22.42
N ALA A 176 7.42 16.10 22.18
CA ALA A 176 6.62 15.76 21.02
C ALA A 176 7.31 16.18 19.72
N LYS A 177 7.81 17.41 19.65
CA LYS A 177 8.55 17.92 18.49
C LYS A 177 9.84 17.12 18.24
N LYS A 178 10.61 16.80 19.29
CA LYS A 178 11.79 15.92 19.22
C LYS A 178 11.45 14.50 18.75
N ALA A 179 10.29 14.01 19.11
CA ALA A 179 9.81 12.69 18.66
C ALA A 179 9.18 12.72 17.27
N GLY A 180 9.13 13.89 16.60
CA GLY A 180 8.60 14.07 15.25
C GLY A 180 7.07 14.04 15.17
N PHE A 181 6.36 14.47 16.21
CA PHE A 181 4.94 14.77 16.11
C PHE A 181 4.73 15.96 15.20
N SER A 182 3.62 15.98 14.44
CA SER A 182 3.15 17.21 13.83
C SER A 182 2.54 18.14 14.89
N TYR A 183 2.35 19.41 14.54
CA TYR A 183 1.67 20.33 15.44
C TYR A 183 0.24 19.87 15.74
N GLU A 184 -0.48 19.39 14.74
CA GLU A 184 -1.85 18.88 14.89
C GLU A 184 -1.89 17.65 15.81
N GLU A 185 -0.97 16.69 15.66
CA GLU A 185 -0.85 15.54 16.56
C GLU A 185 -0.54 15.96 18.00
N TYR A 186 0.29 17.00 18.17
CA TYR A 186 0.59 17.54 19.49
C TYR A 186 -0.63 18.24 20.10
N VAL A 187 -1.36 19.06 19.34
CA VAL A 187 -2.58 19.74 19.79
C VAL A 187 -3.65 18.73 20.17
N GLU A 188 -3.86 17.69 19.36
CA GLU A 188 -4.77 16.59 19.69
C GLU A 188 -4.39 15.97 21.03
N MET A 189 -3.13 15.60 21.20
CA MET A 189 -2.62 15.00 22.43
C MET A 189 -2.79 15.94 23.64
N ALA A 190 -2.48 17.23 23.51
CA ALA A 190 -2.62 18.22 24.57
C ALA A 190 -4.08 18.38 25.01
N ASN A 191 -5.01 18.45 24.06
CA ASN A 191 -6.45 18.49 24.35
C ASN A 191 -6.93 17.22 25.07
N ILE A 192 -6.46 16.05 24.65
CA ILE A 192 -6.78 14.77 25.30
C ILE A 192 -6.28 14.78 26.76
N ILE A 193 -5.03 15.19 26.99
CA ILE A 193 -4.46 15.28 28.33
C ILE A 193 -5.28 16.22 29.18
N ASN A 194 -5.56 17.42 28.70
CA ASN A 194 -6.31 18.44 29.46
C ASN A 194 -7.73 17.99 29.78
N THR A 195 -8.42 17.37 28.80
CA THR A 195 -9.85 17.02 28.96
C THR A 195 -10.08 15.77 29.79
N TYR A 196 -9.19 14.78 29.70
CA TYR A 196 -9.48 13.44 30.22
C TYR A 196 -8.49 12.95 31.26
N VAL A 197 -7.27 13.49 31.31
CA VAL A 197 -6.18 12.92 32.11
C VAL A 197 -5.88 13.77 33.33
N LEU A 198 -5.75 15.08 33.17
CA LEU A 198 -5.40 15.98 34.28
C LEU A 198 -6.53 16.05 35.30
N PRO A 199 -6.25 15.89 36.63
CA PRO A 199 -7.24 16.07 37.68
C PRO A 199 -7.78 17.51 37.71
N ASN A 200 -6.93 18.47 37.42
CA ASN A 200 -7.24 19.92 37.41
C ASN A 200 -6.89 20.49 36.01
N PRO A 201 -7.83 20.43 35.05
CA PRO A 201 -7.54 20.93 33.69
C PRO A 201 -7.32 22.44 33.63
N LEU A 202 -6.60 22.90 32.61
CA LEU A 202 -6.53 24.31 32.24
C LEU A 202 -7.87 24.74 31.61
N SER A 203 -8.21 26.02 31.73
CA SER A 203 -9.25 26.61 30.89
C SER A 203 -8.84 26.60 29.42
N ASP A 204 -9.81 26.71 28.51
CA ASP A 204 -9.54 26.70 27.07
C ASP A 204 -8.59 27.84 26.66
N ASP A 205 -8.72 29.01 27.25
CA ASP A 205 -7.84 30.18 26.99
C ASP A 205 -6.42 29.92 27.47
N GLU A 206 -6.23 29.32 28.64
CA GLU A 206 -4.93 28.95 29.18
C GLU A 206 -4.26 27.87 28.33
N LEU A 207 -5.01 26.83 27.94
CA LEU A 207 -4.49 25.77 27.08
C LEU A 207 -4.08 26.32 25.72
N ASN A 208 -4.96 27.08 25.06
CA ASN A 208 -4.67 27.70 23.77
C ASN A 208 -3.44 28.60 23.81
N THR A 209 -3.23 29.29 24.93
CA THR A 209 -2.03 30.09 25.16
C THR A 209 -0.77 29.21 25.28
N ALA A 210 -0.87 28.07 25.98
CA ALA A 210 0.26 27.18 26.21
C ALA A 210 0.69 26.38 24.96
N ILE A 211 -0.24 26.15 24.01
CA ILE A 211 0.00 25.33 22.82
C ILE A 211 0.01 26.13 21.51
N ARG A 212 0.29 27.43 21.56
CA ARG A 212 0.30 28.33 20.38
C ARG A 212 1.18 27.83 19.24
N PRO A 213 0.74 27.98 17.97
CA PRO A 213 1.55 27.62 16.81
C PRO A 213 2.92 28.30 16.78
N GLU A 214 2.98 29.60 17.17
CA GLU A 214 4.21 30.37 17.18
C GLU A 214 5.27 29.80 18.11
N GLU A 215 4.87 29.25 19.24
CA GLU A 215 5.79 28.59 20.18
C GLU A 215 6.30 27.24 19.61
N TRP A 216 5.43 26.50 18.93
CA TRP A 216 5.85 25.30 18.23
C TRP A 216 6.84 25.61 17.11
N ASP A 217 6.57 26.63 16.30
CA ASP A 217 7.42 27.00 15.17
C ASP A 217 8.78 27.53 15.63
N ASN A 218 8.80 28.36 16.66
CA ASN A 218 10.00 28.97 17.23
C ASN A 218 10.84 28.03 18.10
N LEU A 219 10.34 26.82 18.40
CA LEU A 219 11.07 25.87 19.23
C LEU A 219 12.29 25.32 18.49
N GLU A 220 13.48 25.82 18.79
CA GLU A 220 14.74 25.25 18.31
C GLU A 220 14.97 23.88 18.97
N ILE A 221 14.98 22.83 18.16
CA ILE A 221 15.43 21.51 18.60
C ILE A 221 16.94 21.53 18.47
N GLY A 222 17.67 21.50 19.62
CA GLY A 222 19.13 21.43 19.61
C GLY A 222 19.66 20.23 18.80
N GLU A 223 20.94 20.27 18.45
CA GLU A 223 21.66 19.38 17.51
C GLU A 223 21.41 17.85 17.64
N ASP A 224 20.81 17.38 18.73
CA ASP A 224 20.47 15.95 18.96
C ASP A 224 19.31 15.43 18.08
N GLY A 225 18.51 16.30 17.45
CA GLY A 225 17.41 15.94 16.53
C GLY A 225 17.83 15.71 15.08
N ASP A 226 19.10 15.93 14.74
CA ASP A 226 19.59 15.97 13.34
C ASP A 226 20.12 14.61 12.84
N ARG A 227 19.67 13.52 13.41
CA ARG A 227 20.07 12.19 12.94
C ARG A 227 19.34 11.83 11.66
N ILE A 228 20.09 11.37 10.66
CA ILE A 228 19.54 10.87 9.40
C ILE A 228 18.43 9.83 9.63
N VAL A 229 18.61 8.97 10.65
CA VAL A 229 17.62 7.96 11.05
C VAL A 229 16.32 8.59 11.56
N ASP A 230 16.39 9.66 12.35
CA ASP A 230 15.22 10.31 12.92
C ASP A 230 14.40 11.02 11.82
N ARG A 231 15.07 11.66 10.88
CA ARG A 231 14.43 12.25 9.68
C ARG A 231 13.81 11.18 8.77
N ALA A 232 14.48 10.05 8.60
CA ALA A 232 13.95 8.93 7.85
C ALA A 232 12.69 8.36 8.53
N MET A 233 12.71 8.22 9.85
CA MET A 233 11.54 7.75 10.61
C MET A 233 10.40 8.77 10.57
N ASP A 234 10.70 10.05 10.61
CA ASP A 234 9.70 11.10 10.43
C ASP A 234 9.01 11.01 9.06
N ALA A 235 9.80 10.92 7.99
CA ALA A 235 9.25 10.75 6.64
C ALA A 235 8.39 9.48 6.53
N ILE A 236 8.85 8.35 7.08
CA ILE A 236 8.10 7.09 7.07
C ILE A 236 6.76 7.23 7.78
N ASN A 237 6.75 7.88 8.94
CA ASN A 237 5.55 8.03 9.75
C ASN A 237 4.56 9.04 9.15
N HIS A 238 5.07 10.17 8.66
CA HIS A 238 4.23 11.22 8.08
C HIS A 238 3.50 10.74 6.81
N TRP A 239 4.24 10.03 5.94
CA TRP A 239 3.74 9.59 4.63
C TRP A 239 3.25 8.14 4.61
N ASN A 240 3.27 7.42 5.75
CA ASN A 240 2.98 5.99 5.78
C ASN A 240 3.76 5.21 4.69
N CYS A 241 5.08 5.43 4.66
CA CYS A 241 5.93 4.80 3.66
C CYS A 241 5.98 3.28 3.83
N ILE A 242 5.96 2.58 2.71
CA ILE A 242 6.01 1.12 2.62
C ILE A 242 7.00 0.69 1.54
N LEU A 243 7.40 -0.56 1.57
CA LEU A 243 8.10 -1.22 0.47
C LEU A 243 7.11 -2.11 -0.29
N GLY A 244 6.72 -1.66 -1.48
CA GLY A 244 5.85 -2.41 -2.38
C GLY A 244 6.63 -2.94 -3.57
N ARG A 245 6.52 -4.25 -3.89
CA ARG A 245 7.27 -4.90 -4.99
C ARG A 245 8.80 -4.74 -4.89
N GLY A 246 9.33 -4.54 -3.68
CA GLY A 246 10.76 -4.21 -3.49
C GLY A 246 11.12 -2.76 -3.81
N GLU A 247 10.16 -1.91 -4.10
CA GLU A 247 10.33 -0.48 -4.34
C GLU A 247 9.61 0.34 -3.27
N PHE A 248 10.11 1.52 -3.02
CA PHE A 248 9.52 2.49 -2.12
C PHE A 248 8.15 2.96 -2.63
N ALA A 249 7.18 3.04 -1.73
CA ALA A 249 5.89 3.65 -1.98
C ALA A 249 5.35 4.35 -0.72
N PHE A 250 4.47 5.32 -0.89
CA PHE A 250 3.78 6.00 0.19
C PHE A 250 2.33 6.30 -0.20
N PHE A 251 1.45 6.42 0.80
CA PHE A 251 0.06 6.78 0.54
C PHE A 251 -0.08 8.31 0.51
N ASP A 252 -0.29 8.85 -0.68
CA ASP A 252 -0.55 10.27 -0.89
C ASP A 252 -2.00 10.59 -0.49
N ARG A 253 -2.18 11.41 0.55
CA ARG A 253 -3.49 11.76 1.09
C ARG A 253 -4.28 12.73 0.21
N GLU A 254 -3.58 13.54 -0.57
CA GLU A 254 -4.20 14.49 -1.50
C GLU A 254 -4.70 13.78 -2.76
N GLU A 255 -3.90 12.85 -3.26
CA GLU A 255 -4.24 12.05 -4.44
C GLU A 255 -5.01 10.78 -4.11
N GLU A 256 -5.19 10.47 -2.82
CA GLU A 256 -5.85 9.27 -2.29
C GLU A 256 -5.35 7.96 -2.92
N ARG A 257 -4.05 7.88 -3.20
CA ARG A 257 -3.42 6.71 -3.84
C ARG A 257 -1.98 6.50 -3.37
N TYR A 258 -1.47 5.29 -3.63
CA TYR A 258 -0.05 5.03 -3.47
C TYR A 258 0.77 5.68 -4.58
N ASN A 259 1.84 6.34 -4.19
CA ASN A 259 2.78 7.04 -5.07
C ASN A 259 4.20 6.53 -4.80
N THR A 260 5.01 6.39 -5.85
CA THR A 260 6.40 5.93 -5.77
C THR A 260 7.42 7.06 -5.96
N SER A 261 6.95 8.27 -6.27
CA SER A 261 7.82 9.43 -6.49
C SER A 261 8.36 9.96 -5.18
N GLN A 262 9.67 9.92 -4.99
CA GLN A 262 10.33 10.45 -3.79
C GLN A 262 10.26 11.98 -3.68
N ILE A 263 9.92 12.68 -4.76
CA ILE A 263 9.96 14.15 -4.84
C ILE A 263 9.08 14.81 -3.77
N LYS A 264 7.87 14.31 -3.54
CA LYS A 264 6.97 14.87 -2.50
C LYS A 264 7.57 14.75 -1.10
N ILE A 265 8.21 13.62 -0.81
CA ILE A 265 8.86 13.39 0.48
C ILE A 265 10.12 14.24 0.63
N GLN A 266 10.92 14.34 -0.43
CA GLN A 266 12.09 15.21 -0.44
C GLN A 266 11.69 16.68 -0.23
N PHE A 267 10.62 17.12 -0.88
CA PHE A 267 10.07 18.46 -0.69
C PHE A 267 9.57 18.70 0.74
N TYR A 268 8.84 17.73 1.31
CA TYR A 268 8.43 17.78 2.71
C TYR A 268 9.62 17.88 3.66
N LEU A 269 10.63 17.03 3.48
CA LEU A 269 11.85 17.08 4.29
C LEU A 269 12.59 18.40 4.14
N GLN A 270 12.65 18.93 2.92
CA GLN A 270 13.27 20.22 2.65
C GLN A 270 12.54 21.36 3.35
N GLN A 271 11.20 21.39 3.31
CA GLN A 271 10.42 22.41 4.00
C GLN A 271 10.54 22.28 5.53
N LYS A 272 10.38 21.07 6.06
CA LYS A 272 10.38 20.82 7.51
C LYS A 272 11.73 21.10 8.15
N TYR A 273 12.82 20.84 7.45
CA TYR A 273 14.20 21.00 7.93
C TYR A 273 14.96 22.11 7.21
N ALA A 274 14.26 23.12 6.68
CA ALA A 274 14.82 24.23 5.92
C ALA A 274 15.94 24.97 6.70
N ASP A 275 15.72 25.16 8.00
CA ASP A 275 16.66 25.91 8.87
C ASP A 275 17.94 25.13 9.22
N SER A 276 17.94 23.81 9.01
CA SER A 276 19.11 22.96 9.28
C SER A 276 20.06 22.80 8.08
N ASN A 277 19.94 23.64 7.04
CA ASN A 277 20.75 23.59 5.81
C ASN A 277 20.85 22.18 5.21
N ILE A 278 19.71 21.48 5.08
CA ILE A 278 19.71 20.16 4.50
C ILE A 278 20.17 20.21 3.05
N THR A 279 21.35 19.68 2.76
CA THR A 279 21.89 19.59 1.42
C THR A 279 21.23 18.45 0.64
N MET A 280 21.26 18.50 -0.69
CA MET A 280 20.78 17.41 -1.54
C MET A 280 21.44 16.07 -1.18
N GLN A 281 22.73 16.08 -0.88
CA GLN A 281 23.46 14.89 -0.44
C GLN A 281 22.89 14.31 0.86
N ARG A 282 22.64 15.14 1.86
CA ARG A 282 22.00 14.69 3.11
C ARG A 282 20.58 14.20 2.91
N MET A 283 19.85 14.76 1.96
CA MET A 283 18.51 14.31 1.62
C MET A 283 18.53 12.92 0.96
N GLU A 284 19.50 12.67 0.09
CA GLU A 284 19.74 11.34 -0.49
C GLU A 284 20.08 10.32 0.61
N GLU A 285 20.94 10.68 1.55
CA GLU A 285 21.28 9.83 2.71
C GLU A 285 20.04 9.50 3.57
N VAL A 286 19.14 10.48 3.78
CA VAL A 286 17.86 10.24 4.48
C VAL A 286 16.98 9.27 3.70
N MET A 287 16.86 9.45 2.38
CA MET A 287 16.06 8.55 1.53
C MET A 287 16.66 7.14 1.44
N ASP A 288 17.98 7.02 1.42
CA ASP A 288 18.66 5.72 1.51
C ASP A 288 18.36 5.05 2.85
N GLN A 289 18.38 5.81 3.95
CA GLN A 289 18.02 5.28 5.25
C GLN A 289 16.54 4.88 5.34
N VAL A 290 15.62 5.63 4.70
CA VAL A 290 14.21 5.22 4.53
C VAL A 290 14.16 3.85 3.85
N ASN A 291 14.83 3.69 2.72
CA ASN A 291 14.86 2.43 1.99
C ASN A 291 15.46 1.28 2.82
N ILE A 292 16.52 1.53 3.57
CA ILE A 292 17.14 0.54 4.47
C ILE A 292 16.13 0.11 5.55
N ILE A 293 15.45 1.07 6.20
CA ILE A 293 14.46 0.77 7.24
C ILE A 293 13.30 -0.05 6.64
N LEU A 294 12.75 0.37 5.52
CA LEU A 294 11.64 -0.32 4.85
C LEU A 294 12.03 -1.73 4.40
N SER A 295 13.29 -1.94 3.96
CA SER A 295 13.78 -3.24 3.49
C SER A 295 14.02 -4.24 4.62
N ASN A 296 14.47 -3.75 5.78
CA ASN A 296 14.82 -4.60 6.92
C ASN A 296 13.65 -4.92 7.85
N VAL A 297 12.50 -4.32 7.64
CA VAL A 297 11.36 -4.44 8.54
C VAL A 297 10.17 -4.99 7.76
N SER A 298 9.86 -6.26 7.98
CA SER A 298 8.88 -7.04 7.20
C SER A 298 7.48 -6.40 7.10
N LYS A 299 7.10 -5.57 8.06
CA LYS A 299 5.78 -4.93 8.03
C LYS A 299 5.64 -3.76 7.06
N TYR A 300 6.76 -3.14 6.68
CA TYR A 300 6.74 -2.15 5.60
C TYR A 300 6.77 -2.82 4.22
N GLN A 301 6.93 -4.15 4.20
CA GLN A 301 6.88 -4.94 2.98
C GLN A 301 5.43 -5.36 2.73
N TYR A 302 4.80 -4.70 1.78
CA TYR A 302 3.44 -4.99 1.40
C TYR A 302 3.41 -5.76 0.10
N THR A 303 2.64 -6.85 0.10
CA THR A 303 2.30 -7.52 -1.15
C THR A 303 1.23 -6.69 -1.84
N ARG A 304 1.48 -6.35 -3.11
CA ARG A 304 0.48 -5.70 -3.93
C ARG A 304 -0.77 -6.57 -4.01
N SER A 305 -1.93 -5.95 -3.92
CA SER A 305 -3.17 -6.65 -4.22
C SER A 305 -3.15 -7.16 -5.65
N GLU A 306 -3.34 -8.46 -5.84
CA GLU A 306 -3.54 -9.06 -7.17
C GLU A 306 -4.99 -8.91 -7.62
N GLU A 307 -5.89 -8.67 -6.69
CA GLU A 307 -7.32 -8.55 -6.93
C GLU A 307 -7.73 -7.14 -7.35
N PHE A 308 -7.12 -6.09 -6.77
CA PHE A 308 -7.62 -4.72 -6.95
C PHE A 308 -6.65 -3.82 -7.70
N ILE A 309 -7.22 -3.02 -8.60
CA ILE A 309 -6.58 -1.85 -9.23
C ILE A 309 -7.36 -0.59 -8.84
N LEU A 310 -6.69 0.55 -8.83
CA LEU A 310 -7.31 1.83 -8.56
C LEU A 310 -7.71 2.50 -9.87
N CYS A 311 -9.01 2.80 -10.03
CA CYS A 311 -9.57 3.49 -11.20
C CYS A 311 -10.23 4.80 -10.73
N GLY A 312 -9.59 5.93 -11.02
CA GLY A 312 -9.94 7.21 -10.38
C GLY A 312 -9.68 7.11 -8.87
N ASN A 313 -10.75 7.14 -8.07
CA ASN A 313 -10.71 6.97 -6.61
C ASN A 313 -11.42 5.70 -6.12
N GLU A 314 -11.63 4.73 -6.99
CA GLU A 314 -12.34 3.48 -6.70
C GLU A 314 -11.45 2.27 -6.92
N LEU A 315 -11.49 1.32 -5.99
CA LEU A 315 -10.84 0.01 -6.14
C LEU A 315 -11.76 -0.90 -6.94
N VAL A 316 -11.25 -1.36 -8.07
CA VAL A 316 -11.96 -2.23 -9.01
C VAL A 316 -11.32 -3.61 -8.94
N SER A 317 -12.12 -4.64 -8.65
CA SER A 317 -11.64 -6.02 -8.65
C SER A 317 -11.27 -6.45 -10.07
N THR A 318 -10.18 -7.19 -10.17
CA THR A 318 -9.74 -7.79 -11.43
C THR A 318 -10.31 -9.19 -11.63
N TRP A 319 -10.93 -9.77 -10.60
CA TRP A 319 -11.44 -11.13 -10.60
C TRP A 319 -12.97 -11.19 -10.54
N TYR A 320 -13.58 -10.19 -9.92
CA TYR A 320 -15.03 -10.15 -9.68
C TYR A 320 -15.61 -8.82 -10.13
N ASP A 321 -16.89 -8.78 -10.35
CA ASP A 321 -17.63 -7.52 -10.63
C ASP A 321 -17.88 -6.77 -9.33
N VAL A 322 -16.79 -6.27 -8.72
CA VAL A 322 -16.80 -5.54 -7.45
C VAL A 322 -16.07 -4.23 -7.60
N VAL A 323 -16.75 -3.16 -7.26
CA VAL A 323 -16.21 -1.81 -7.13
C VAL A 323 -16.43 -1.33 -5.71
N LYS A 324 -15.40 -0.81 -5.07
CA LYS A 324 -15.49 -0.28 -3.70
C LYS A 324 -14.67 1.00 -3.54
N PRO A 325 -14.98 1.85 -2.55
CA PRO A 325 -14.19 3.02 -2.26
C PRO A 325 -12.72 2.65 -1.97
N ASN A 326 -11.80 3.54 -2.36
CA ASN A 326 -10.40 3.34 -2.05
C ASN A 326 -10.15 3.34 -0.54
N THR A 327 -9.28 2.45 -0.09
CA THR A 327 -8.88 2.34 1.31
C THR A 327 -7.36 2.19 1.39
N ARG A 328 -6.75 2.76 2.44
CA ARG A 328 -5.31 2.62 2.72
C ARG A 328 -4.88 1.19 3.06
N THR A 329 -5.83 0.31 3.34
CA THR A 329 -5.57 -1.08 3.75
C THR A 329 -5.24 -1.98 2.56
N ILE A 330 -5.56 -1.55 1.35
CA ILE A 330 -5.26 -2.29 0.13
C ILE A 330 -4.15 -1.57 -0.61
N TYR A 331 -2.96 -2.16 -0.60
CA TYR A 331 -1.86 -1.66 -1.40
C TYR A 331 -2.06 -2.07 -2.86
N THR A 332 -2.13 -1.08 -3.75
CA THR A 332 -1.97 -1.26 -5.19
C THR A 332 -1.18 -0.09 -5.77
N ASP A 333 -0.17 -0.42 -6.55
CA ASP A 333 0.63 0.53 -7.34
C ASP A 333 0.08 0.66 -8.77
N ILE A 334 -1.01 -0.07 -9.07
CA ILE A 334 -1.70 0.01 -10.36
C ILE A 334 -2.85 0.97 -10.22
N SER A 335 -2.66 2.15 -10.76
CA SER A 335 -3.67 3.19 -10.72
C SER A 335 -3.86 3.83 -12.10
N TYR A 336 -5.12 4.01 -12.46
CA TYR A 336 -5.53 4.67 -13.69
C TYR A 336 -6.28 5.95 -13.36
N PRO A 337 -6.11 7.02 -14.16
CA PRO A 337 -6.67 8.33 -13.82
C PRO A 337 -8.19 8.42 -14.00
N TYR A 338 -8.82 7.42 -14.61
CA TYR A 338 -10.22 7.44 -14.96
C TYR A 338 -11.03 6.48 -14.10
N LYS A 339 -12.27 6.87 -13.73
CA LYS A 339 -13.25 5.94 -13.18
C LYS A 339 -13.78 5.04 -14.29
N ILE A 340 -14.14 3.82 -13.94
CA ILE A 340 -14.88 2.96 -14.87
C ILE A 340 -16.28 3.52 -15.11
N MET A 341 -16.83 3.26 -16.28
CA MET A 341 -18.23 3.54 -16.57
C MET A 341 -19.13 2.55 -15.86
N THR A 342 -20.32 2.97 -15.47
CA THR A 342 -21.38 2.05 -15.09
C THR A 342 -21.81 1.22 -16.32
N GLU A 343 -22.51 0.12 -16.09
CA GLU A 343 -23.02 -0.73 -17.17
C GLU A 343 -23.94 0.05 -18.13
N GLU A 344 -24.78 0.94 -17.59
CA GLU A 344 -25.68 1.78 -18.36
C GLU A 344 -24.90 2.80 -19.21
N GLU A 345 -23.94 3.52 -18.62
CA GLU A 345 -23.08 4.46 -19.35
C GLU A 345 -22.35 3.74 -20.50
N PHE A 346 -21.77 2.57 -20.22
CA PHE A 346 -21.03 1.79 -21.21
C PHE A 346 -21.93 1.33 -22.36
N LYS A 347 -23.12 0.79 -22.07
CA LYS A 347 -24.08 0.34 -23.09
C LYS A 347 -24.60 1.48 -23.98
N ASN A 348 -24.72 2.67 -23.41
CA ASN A 348 -25.25 3.85 -24.12
C ASN A 348 -24.15 4.67 -24.80
N TYR A 349 -22.89 4.41 -24.52
CA TYR A 349 -21.78 5.17 -25.08
C TYR A 349 -21.66 4.95 -26.60
N ARG A 350 -21.57 6.06 -27.38
CA ARG A 350 -21.48 6.07 -28.85
C ARG A 350 -20.44 7.06 -29.38
N GLY A 351 -19.44 7.39 -28.52
CA GLY A 351 -18.38 8.34 -28.88
C GLY A 351 -17.36 7.78 -29.91
N ARG A 352 -16.32 8.55 -30.16
CA ARG A 352 -15.34 8.20 -31.20
C ARG A 352 -14.55 6.92 -30.90
N ALA A 353 -14.30 6.62 -29.62
CA ALA A 353 -13.64 5.36 -29.25
C ALA A 353 -14.49 4.13 -29.59
N PHE A 354 -15.82 4.21 -29.39
CA PHE A 354 -16.73 3.13 -29.82
C PHE A 354 -16.65 2.87 -31.32
N GLN A 355 -16.66 3.94 -32.11
CA GLN A 355 -16.56 3.84 -33.58
C GLN A 355 -15.21 3.24 -33.98
N PHE A 356 -14.11 3.75 -33.41
CA PHE A 356 -12.76 3.26 -33.65
C PHE A 356 -12.61 1.76 -33.36
N MET A 357 -13.14 1.28 -32.24
CA MET A 357 -13.08 -0.14 -31.88
C MET A 357 -13.83 -1.02 -32.90
N ARG A 358 -14.95 -0.55 -33.43
CA ARG A 358 -15.67 -1.24 -34.50
C ARG A 358 -14.93 -1.21 -35.85
N GLU A 359 -14.28 -0.10 -36.15
CA GLU A 359 -13.48 0.04 -37.39
C GLU A 359 -12.31 -0.95 -37.39
N ILE A 360 -11.51 -1.01 -36.31
CA ILE A 360 -10.33 -1.90 -36.23
C ILE A 360 -10.69 -3.39 -36.19
N SER A 361 -11.90 -3.72 -35.76
CA SER A 361 -12.42 -5.09 -35.81
C SER A 361 -13.13 -5.41 -37.14
N CYS A 362 -13.16 -4.49 -38.09
CA CYS A 362 -13.93 -4.61 -39.35
C CYS A 362 -15.38 -4.99 -39.12
N GLY A 363 -15.97 -4.59 -37.99
CA GLY A 363 -17.34 -4.93 -37.60
C GLY A 363 -17.52 -6.39 -37.16
N ASN A 364 -16.45 -7.19 -37.08
CA ASN A 364 -16.50 -8.57 -36.58
C ASN A 364 -16.62 -8.58 -35.07
N PRO A 365 -17.72 -9.10 -34.47
CA PRO A 365 -17.93 -9.10 -33.04
C PRO A 365 -16.96 -10.02 -32.28
N GLU A 366 -16.56 -11.13 -32.86
CA GLU A 366 -15.61 -12.06 -32.23
C GLU A 366 -14.22 -11.44 -32.14
N LEU A 367 -13.75 -10.82 -33.22
CA LEU A 367 -12.46 -10.11 -33.22
C LEU A 367 -12.51 -8.91 -32.25
N LEU A 368 -13.61 -8.18 -32.22
CA LEU A 368 -13.81 -7.09 -31.26
C LEU A 368 -13.72 -7.60 -29.82
N GLN A 369 -14.34 -8.72 -29.52
CA GLN A 369 -14.26 -9.34 -28.21
C GLN A 369 -12.81 -9.71 -27.84
N VAL A 370 -12.09 -10.35 -28.74
CA VAL A 370 -10.67 -10.71 -28.53
C VAL A 370 -9.80 -9.46 -28.28
N ILE A 371 -10.00 -8.39 -29.04
CA ILE A 371 -9.29 -7.12 -28.83
C ILE A 371 -9.58 -6.57 -27.44
N TRP A 372 -10.84 -6.61 -26.97
CA TRP A 372 -11.21 -6.19 -25.62
C TRP A 372 -10.55 -7.05 -24.53
N GLU A 373 -10.50 -8.36 -24.71
CA GLU A 373 -9.82 -9.27 -23.79
C GLU A 373 -8.33 -8.97 -23.72
N CYS A 374 -7.69 -8.68 -24.85
CA CYS A 374 -6.28 -8.26 -24.88
C CYS A 374 -6.07 -6.95 -24.09
N ILE A 375 -6.94 -5.95 -24.28
CA ILE A 375 -6.87 -4.70 -23.51
C ILE A 375 -7.06 -4.96 -22.02
N GLY A 376 -8.03 -5.79 -21.65
CA GLY A 376 -8.24 -6.21 -20.26
C GLY A 376 -7.00 -6.84 -19.64
N CYS A 377 -6.34 -7.76 -20.37
CA CYS A 377 -5.09 -8.38 -19.92
C CYS A 377 -3.93 -7.38 -19.79
N MET A 378 -3.85 -6.37 -20.66
CA MET A 378 -2.83 -5.31 -20.57
C MET A 378 -3.01 -4.44 -19.32
N LEU A 379 -4.26 -4.16 -18.96
CA LEU A 379 -4.62 -3.36 -17.78
C LEU A 379 -4.61 -4.17 -16.48
N ALA A 380 -4.54 -5.50 -16.56
CA ALA A 380 -4.61 -6.38 -15.40
C ALA A 380 -3.25 -6.67 -14.77
N PRO A 381 -3.15 -6.73 -13.44
CA PRO A 381 -1.91 -7.12 -12.77
C PRO A 381 -1.62 -8.64 -12.81
N SER A 382 -2.30 -9.42 -13.63
CA SER A 382 -2.33 -10.88 -13.52
C SER A 382 -1.30 -11.58 -14.41
N LYS A 383 -0.59 -12.56 -13.83
CA LYS A 383 0.28 -13.53 -14.52
C LYS A 383 -0.49 -14.64 -15.25
N THR A 384 -1.80 -14.65 -15.16
CA THR A 384 -2.63 -15.85 -15.38
C THR A 384 -2.75 -16.26 -16.84
N PHE A 385 -2.48 -15.36 -17.77
CA PHE A 385 -2.81 -15.65 -19.16
C PHE A 385 -1.76 -16.49 -19.88
N GLY A 386 -0.51 -16.48 -19.45
CA GLY A 386 0.57 -17.28 -20.04
C GLY A 386 0.67 -17.09 -21.57
N LYS A 387 0.34 -15.91 -22.06
CA LYS A 387 0.29 -15.54 -23.48
C LYS A 387 1.10 -14.29 -23.78
N ILE A 388 1.66 -14.28 -24.98
CA ILE A 388 2.15 -13.08 -25.63
C ILE A 388 1.16 -12.70 -26.73
N PHE A 389 0.75 -11.45 -26.80
CA PHE A 389 -0.15 -10.99 -27.84
C PHE A 389 0.65 -10.48 -29.04
N ILE A 390 0.35 -10.98 -30.22
CA ILE A 390 0.98 -10.57 -31.47
C ILE A 390 -0.07 -9.86 -32.32
N PHE A 391 -0.04 -8.52 -32.29
CA PHE A 391 -0.87 -7.67 -33.14
C PHE A 391 -0.21 -7.56 -34.50
N TYR A 392 -0.80 -8.16 -35.51
CA TYR A 392 -0.22 -8.20 -36.85
C TYR A 392 -1.18 -7.66 -37.92
N GLY A 393 -0.64 -7.15 -39.00
CA GLY A 393 -1.37 -6.64 -40.14
C GLY A 393 -0.62 -5.52 -40.87
N ASN A 394 -0.89 -5.33 -42.14
CA ASN A 394 -0.27 -4.32 -42.96
C ASN A 394 -0.59 -2.91 -42.48
N GLY A 395 0.27 -1.92 -42.71
CA GLY A 395 0.12 -0.56 -42.18
C GLY A 395 -1.28 0.08 -42.27
N ASN A 396 -1.52 1.18 -41.58
CA ASN A 396 -2.77 1.97 -41.56
C ASN A 396 -4.02 1.19 -41.08
N ASN A 397 -3.86 0.31 -40.13
CA ASN A 397 -4.93 -0.57 -39.63
C ASN A 397 -5.32 -0.35 -38.15
N GLY A 398 -4.79 0.70 -37.52
CA GLY A 398 -5.15 1.09 -36.16
C GLY A 398 -4.37 0.44 -35.01
N LYS A 399 -3.48 -0.55 -35.25
CA LYS A 399 -2.65 -1.21 -34.19
C LYS A 399 -1.93 -0.21 -33.28
N SER A 400 -1.06 0.62 -33.88
CA SER A 400 -0.25 1.58 -33.14
C SER A 400 -1.11 2.67 -32.49
N LEU A 401 -2.25 3.02 -33.09
CA LEU A 401 -3.19 3.96 -32.47
C LEU A 401 -3.84 3.35 -31.23
N LEU A 402 -4.28 2.10 -31.28
CA LEU A 402 -4.82 1.39 -30.14
C LEU A 402 -3.81 1.33 -28.99
N LEU A 403 -2.57 0.92 -29.29
CA LEU A 403 -1.51 0.85 -28.28
C LEU A 403 -1.17 2.22 -27.69
N LYS A 404 -1.18 3.29 -28.48
CA LYS A 404 -1.03 4.68 -27.97
C LYS A 404 -2.17 5.10 -27.03
N LEU A 405 -3.40 4.71 -27.34
CA LEU A 405 -4.58 5.02 -26.50
C LEU A 405 -4.52 4.23 -25.18
N VAL A 406 -4.18 2.94 -25.22
CA VAL A 406 -3.96 2.14 -24.01
C VAL A 406 -2.79 2.69 -23.21
N GLY A 407 -1.70 3.08 -23.88
CA GLY A 407 -0.54 3.72 -23.23
C GLY A 407 -0.90 5.06 -22.56
N GLN A 408 -1.84 5.83 -23.12
CA GLN A 408 -2.36 7.06 -22.52
C GLN A 408 -3.10 6.77 -21.20
N ILE A 409 -3.80 5.64 -21.12
CA ILE A 409 -4.50 5.19 -19.91
C ILE A 409 -3.48 4.69 -18.88
N MET A 410 -2.52 3.88 -19.30
CA MET A 410 -1.58 3.19 -18.42
C MET A 410 -0.43 4.09 -17.93
N GLY A 411 -0.09 5.13 -18.67
CA GLY A 411 1.05 5.99 -18.33
C GLY A 411 2.34 5.18 -18.17
N GLN A 412 3.01 5.34 -17.03
CA GLN A 412 4.27 4.66 -16.72
C GLN A 412 4.15 3.14 -16.52
N LEU A 413 2.92 2.63 -16.36
CA LEU A 413 2.68 1.18 -16.22
C LEU A 413 2.84 0.43 -17.56
N MET A 414 2.81 1.15 -18.69
CA MET A 414 3.17 0.61 -19.99
C MET A 414 4.62 0.96 -20.32
N THR A 415 5.42 -0.04 -20.59
CA THR A 415 6.83 0.12 -20.97
C THR A 415 7.04 -0.27 -22.44
N TYR A 416 8.08 0.27 -23.02
CA TYR A 416 8.48 -0.04 -24.38
C TYR A 416 9.89 -0.64 -24.35
N GLY A 417 10.02 -1.87 -24.83
CA GLY A 417 11.29 -2.57 -24.86
C GLY A 417 11.22 -3.77 -25.80
N ASN A 418 12.28 -3.98 -26.55
CA ASN A 418 12.32 -5.11 -27.50
C ASN A 418 12.68 -6.41 -26.79
N ILE A 419 11.65 -7.16 -26.36
CA ILE A 419 11.85 -8.46 -25.73
C ILE A 419 12.41 -9.53 -26.67
N LEU A 420 12.51 -9.24 -27.95
CA LEU A 420 13.10 -10.13 -28.94
C LEU A 420 14.61 -9.90 -29.10
N ALA A 421 15.14 -8.77 -28.66
CA ALA A 421 16.55 -8.42 -28.63
C ALA A 421 17.26 -8.88 -27.36
N ILE A 422 16.98 -10.07 -26.90
CA ILE A 422 17.35 -10.61 -25.56
C ILE A 422 18.88 -10.81 -25.40
N ASN A 423 19.66 -10.73 -26.46
CA ASN A 423 21.12 -10.78 -26.38
C ASN A 423 21.74 -9.54 -25.72
N ASP A 424 20.96 -8.46 -25.52
CA ASP A 424 21.41 -7.30 -24.74
C ASP A 424 21.14 -7.56 -23.24
N LYS A 425 22.22 -7.60 -22.46
CA LYS A 425 22.19 -7.82 -21.02
C LYS A 425 21.30 -6.85 -20.24
N PHE A 426 20.99 -5.68 -20.82
CA PHE A 426 20.21 -4.60 -20.18
C PHE A 426 18.80 -4.44 -20.76
N ALA A 427 18.42 -5.24 -21.74
CA ALA A 427 17.13 -5.08 -22.45
C ALA A 427 15.91 -5.25 -21.54
N LEU A 428 16.02 -6.00 -20.46
CA LEU A 428 14.93 -6.27 -19.53
C LEU A 428 14.77 -5.21 -18.42
N GLU A 429 15.76 -4.36 -18.16
CA GLU A 429 15.69 -3.35 -17.10
C GLU A 429 14.48 -2.38 -17.28
N PRO A 430 14.23 -1.83 -18.48
CA PRO A 430 13.03 -1.01 -18.69
C PRO A 430 11.72 -1.78 -18.50
N VAL A 431 11.71 -3.06 -18.88
CA VAL A 431 10.52 -3.92 -18.85
C VAL A 431 10.05 -4.21 -17.41
N MET A 432 10.98 -4.29 -16.47
CA MET A 432 10.67 -4.56 -15.05
C MET A 432 9.75 -3.53 -14.42
N LYS A 433 9.73 -2.31 -14.92
CA LYS A 433 9.04 -1.17 -14.29
C LYS A 433 7.55 -1.15 -14.55
N GLY A 434 7.08 -1.84 -15.60
CA GLY A 434 5.68 -1.83 -16.01
C GLY A 434 4.95 -3.15 -15.79
N ILE A 435 3.65 -3.10 -15.98
CA ILE A 435 2.77 -4.29 -15.98
C ILE A 435 2.38 -4.72 -17.40
N CYS A 436 2.70 -3.89 -18.40
CA CYS A 436 2.57 -4.22 -19.82
C CYS A 436 3.82 -3.74 -20.56
N ASN A 437 4.39 -4.59 -21.38
CA ASN A 437 5.49 -4.20 -22.26
C ASN A 437 5.08 -4.37 -23.72
N VAL A 438 5.30 -3.31 -24.50
CA VAL A 438 5.06 -3.28 -25.94
C VAL A 438 6.38 -3.30 -26.68
N THR A 439 6.54 -4.28 -27.55
CA THR A 439 7.59 -4.32 -28.56
C THR A 439 6.97 -3.87 -29.89
N ASP A 440 7.23 -2.63 -30.28
CA ASP A 440 6.64 -2.02 -31.48
C ASP A 440 7.60 -2.11 -32.68
N ASP A 441 7.02 -2.13 -33.87
CA ASP A 441 7.69 -2.13 -35.17
C ASP A 441 8.81 -3.19 -35.32
N VAL A 442 8.45 -4.41 -34.99
CA VAL A 442 9.35 -5.54 -35.21
C VAL A 442 9.37 -5.89 -36.71
N GLY A 443 10.49 -5.59 -37.37
CA GLY A 443 10.77 -6.11 -38.70
C GLY A 443 10.77 -7.66 -38.71
N ILE A 444 11.05 -8.28 -39.87
CA ILE A 444 11.11 -9.74 -40.00
C ILE A 444 12.24 -10.27 -39.10
N THR A 445 11.90 -10.56 -37.85
CA THR A 445 12.85 -11.05 -36.85
C THR A 445 12.60 -12.54 -36.62
N THR A 446 13.67 -13.30 -36.50
CA THR A 446 13.57 -14.71 -36.13
C THR A 446 13.71 -14.86 -34.64
N LEU A 447 12.68 -15.42 -33.96
CA LEU A 447 12.74 -15.79 -32.56
C LEU A 447 13.67 -16.98 -32.36
N LYS A 448 14.92 -16.71 -31.94
CA LYS A 448 15.93 -17.73 -31.69
C LYS A 448 15.98 -18.21 -30.24
N GLU A 449 15.96 -17.27 -29.30
CA GLU A 449 16.12 -17.53 -27.87
C GLU A 449 14.75 -17.71 -27.16
N THR A 450 14.10 -18.85 -27.39
CA THR A 450 12.75 -19.11 -26.87
C THR A 450 12.70 -19.44 -25.37
N GLY A 451 13.82 -19.88 -24.79
CA GLY A 451 13.89 -20.25 -23.37
C GLY A 451 13.56 -19.09 -22.44
N LEU A 452 14.21 -17.94 -22.62
CA LEU A 452 13.97 -16.75 -21.80
C LEU A 452 12.58 -16.16 -22.06
N ILE A 453 12.12 -16.16 -23.32
CA ILE A 453 10.76 -15.72 -23.65
C ILE A 453 9.71 -16.56 -22.92
N LYS A 454 9.88 -17.88 -22.89
CA LYS A 454 8.99 -18.79 -22.13
C LYS A 454 8.99 -18.44 -20.64
N SER A 455 10.17 -18.21 -20.05
CA SER A 455 10.32 -17.82 -18.66
C SER A 455 9.62 -16.49 -18.35
N LEU A 456 9.74 -15.50 -19.23
CA LEU A 456 9.07 -14.19 -19.10
C LEU A 456 7.54 -14.35 -19.13
N ILE A 457 7.03 -15.15 -20.08
CA ILE A 457 5.58 -15.39 -20.24
C ILE A 457 5.03 -16.15 -19.03
N ASP A 458 5.76 -17.14 -18.54
CA ASP A 458 5.33 -17.98 -17.42
C ASP A 458 5.51 -17.29 -16.06
N GLY A 459 6.14 -16.12 -16.01
CA GLY A 459 6.45 -15.42 -14.78
C GLY A 459 7.54 -16.10 -13.94
N SER A 460 8.37 -16.95 -14.55
CA SER A 460 9.50 -17.58 -13.86
C SER A 460 10.58 -16.56 -13.56
N LYS A 461 11.28 -16.74 -12.43
CA LYS A 461 12.40 -15.86 -12.04
C LYS A 461 13.46 -15.80 -13.14
N VAL A 462 13.80 -14.58 -13.53
CA VAL A 462 14.87 -14.29 -14.49
C VAL A 462 15.86 -13.31 -13.89
N GLU A 463 17.14 -13.48 -14.22
CA GLU A 463 18.17 -12.53 -13.81
C GLU A 463 18.18 -11.34 -14.78
N VAL A 464 18.08 -10.12 -14.22
CA VAL A 464 18.11 -8.87 -14.98
C VAL A 464 19.33 -8.06 -14.60
N ASN A 465 20.17 -7.74 -15.58
CA ASN A 465 21.29 -6.84 -15.39
C ASN A 465 20.80 -5.38 -15.45
N ARG A 466 21.20 -4.57 -14.48
CA ARG A 466 20.85 -3.14 -14.41
C ARG A 466 22.08 -2.28 -14.69
N LYS A 467 21.88 -1.22 -15.46
CA LYS A 467 22.98 -0.30 -15.81
C LYS A 467 23.48 0.41 -14.54
N TYR A 468 24.80 0.32 -14.30
CA TYR A 468 25.47 0.89 -13.11
C TYR A 468 25.01 0.33 -11.76
N LYS A 469 24.25 -0.78 -11.74
CA LYS A 469 23.80 -1.48 -10.53
C LYS A 469 24.04 -2.98 -10.70
N GLY A 470 24.08 -3.71 -9.61
CA GLY A 470 24.18 -5.18 -9.67
C GLY A 470 22.97 -5.83 -10.34
N SER A 471 23.10 -7.10 -10.75
CA SER A 471 21.97 -7.88 -11.24
C SER A 471 20.92 -8.12 -10.14
N VAL A 472 19.68 -8.35 -10.57
CA VAL A 472 18.56 -8.64 -9.66
C VAL A 472 17.73 -9.78 -10.23
N TRP A 473 17.23 -10.64 -9.36
CA TRP A 473 16.23 -11.64 -9.71
C TRP A 473 14.85 -11.02 -9.76
N TRP A 474 14.20 -11.11 -10.91
CA TRP A 474 12.88 -10.55 -11.17
C TRP A 474 11.88 -11.65 -11.55
N GLU A 475 10.70 -11.60 -10.95
CA GLU A 475 9.54 -12.41 -11.36
C GLU A 475 8.66 -11.55 -12.25
N PRO A 476 8.65 -11.80 -13.58
CA PRO A 476 7.83 -11.05 -14.50
C PRO A 476 6.34 -11.23 -14.19
N ASN A 477 5.63 -10.12 -14.07
CA ASN A 477 4.17 -10.11 -13.99
C ASN A 477 3.57 -9.16 -15.04
N SER A 478 4.34 -8.90 -16.08
CA SER A 478 3.97 -8.00 -17.18
C SER A 478 3.30 -8.78 -18.30
N GLN A 479 2.26 -8.20 -18.89
CA GLN A 479 1.72 -8.66 -20.16
C GLN A 479 2.64 -8.20 -21.30
N PHE A 480 2.95 -9.10 -22.22
CA PHE A 480 3.78 -8.79 -23.38
C PHE A 480 2.95 -8.66 -24.65
N VAL A 481 3.18 -7.60 -25.39
CA VAL A 481 2.54 -7.32 -26.68
C VAL A 481 3.62 -7.07 -27.73
N ILE A 482 3.54 -7.74 -28.85
CA ILE A 482 4.38 -7.51 -30.01
C ILE A 482 3.49 -6.91 -31.11
N CYS A 483 3.92 -5.79 -31.67
CA CYS A 483 3.29 -5.18 -32.82
C CYS A 483 4.19 -5.38 -34.05
N CYS A 484 3.65 -5.98 -35.11
CA CYS A 484 4.40 -6.26 -36.33
C CYS A 484 3.51 -6.11 -37.58
N ASN A 485 4.15 -5.82 -38.72
CA ASN A 485 3.45 -5.81 -39.99
C ASN A 485 3.37 -7.22 -40.58
N GLU A 486 4.43 -7.99 -40.43
CA GLU A 486 4.50 -9.39 -40.84
C GLU A 486 4.78 -10.28 -39.62
N LEU A 487 4.23 -11.49 -39.63
CA LEU A 487 4.44 -12.44 -38.54
C LEU A 487 5.92 -12.80 -38.37
N PRO A 488 6.46 -12.76 -37.15
CA PRO A 488 7.86 -13.15 -36.93
C PRO A 488 8.07 -14.63 -37.24
N LYS A 489 9.25 -14.96 -37.78
CA LYS A 489 9.64 -16.36 -37.98
C LYS A 489 9.98 -16.99 -36.65
N ILE A 490 9.23 -18.02 -36.25
CA ILE A 490 9.43 -18.74 -34.99
C ILE A 490 10.14 -20.05 -35.29
N GLN A 491 11.38 -20.19 -34.82
CA GLN A 491 12.15 -21.44 -35.02
C GLN A 491 11.65 -22.57 -34.10
N ASP A 492 11.19 -22.22 -32.93
CA ASP A 492 10.67 -23.19 -31.97
C ASP A 492 9.17 -23.48 -32.26
N THR A 493 8.92 -24.51 -33.00
CA THR A 493 7.57 -24.97 -33.34
C THR A 493 6.99 -25.96 -32.34
N THR A 494 7.60 -26.11 -31.15
CA THR A 494 7.07 -26.99 -30.11
C THR A 494 5.73 -26.50 -29.59
N ASN A 495 4.86 -27.44 -29.19
CA ASN A 495 3.60 -27.10 -28.54
C ASN A 495 3.79 -26.17 -27.32
N GLY A 496 4.94 -26.28 -26.65
CA GLY A 496 5.32 -25.42 -25.54
C GLY A 496 5.42 -23.94 -25.92
N MET A 497 5.88 -23.60 -27.10
CA MET A 497 5.94 -22.22 -27.59
C MET A 497 4.61 -21.79 -28.22
N ILE A 498 4.05 -22.61 -29.10
CA ILE A 498 2.83 -22.26 -29.85
C ILE A 498 1.67 -21.90 -28.93
N ARG A 499 1.45 -22.65 -27.84
CA ARG A 499 0.38 -22.38 -26.89
C ARG A 499 0.51 -21.02 -26.18
N ARG A 500 1.70 -20.42 -26.19
CA ARG A 500 1.97 -19.12 -25.55
C ARG A 500 1.77 -17.92 -26.49
N LEU A 501 1.49 -18.17 -27.76
CA LEU A 501 1.29 -17.13 -28.76
C LEU A 501 -0.20 -16.92 -29.03
N ALA A 502 -0.64 -15.69 -28.97
CA ALA A 502 -1.98 -15.29 -29.37
C ALA A 502 -1.85 -14.29 -30.54
N PHE A 503 -2.30 -14.70 -31.72
CA PHE A 503 -2.22 -13.88 -32.91
C PHE A 503 -3.54 -13.13 -33.10
N ILE A 504 -3.46 -11.80 -33.12
CA ILE A 504 -4.61 -10.90 -33.25
C ILE A 504 -4.47 -10.14 -34.57
N PRO A 505 -5.31 -10.46 -35.58
CA PRO A 505 -5.25 -9.82 -36.88
C PRO A 505 -5.88 -8.42 -36.83
N PHE A 506 -5.24 -7.47 -37.50
CA PHE A 506 -5.77 -6.15 -37.79
C PHE A 506 -5.93 -6.02 -39.31
N GLU A 507 -7.13 -6.33 -39.78
CA GLU A 507 -7.44 -6.46 -41.20
C GLU A 507 -7.97 -5.18 -41.83
N LEU A 508 -8.13 -4.13 -41.05
CA LEU A 508 -8.54 -2.83 -41.57
C LEU A 508 -7.47 -2.29 -42.54
N HIS A 509 -7.88 -1.90 -43.71
CA HIS A 509 -7.06 -1.25 -44.72
C HIS A 509 -7.60 0.11 -45.06
N LEU A 510 -6.94 1.16 -44.56
CA LEU A 510 -7.23 2.53 -44.95
C LEU A 510 -6.27 2.99 -46.03
N LYS A 511 -6.78 3.56 -47.08
CA LYS A 511 -5.97 4.31 -48.05
C LYS A 511 -5.36 5.51 -47.36
N GLU A 512 -4.23 6.01 -47.86
CA GLU A 512 -3.53 7.14 -47.26
C GLU A 512 -4.41 8.39 -47.11
N GLU A 513 -5.31 8.58 -48.04
CA GLU A 513 -6.30 9.68 -48.08
C GLU A 513 -7.40 9.55 -46.99
N GLU A 514 -7.66 8.33 -46.51
CA GLU A 514 -8.68 8.01 -45.51
C GLU A 514 -8.10 8.06 -44.07
N VAL A 515 -6.79 8.15 -43.92
CA VAL A 515 -6.11 8.16 -42.63
C VAL A 515 -6.29 9.50 -41.92
N ASP A 516 -7.10 9.52 -40.88
CA ASP A 516 -7.21 10.68 -39.98
C ASP A 516 -6.00 10.76 -39.05
N ARG A 517 -4.99 11.54 -39.42
CA ARG A 517 -3.77 11.77 -38.62
C ARG A 517 -4.05 12.48 -37.28
N THR A 518 -5.22 13.07 -37.10
CA THR A 518 -5.64 13.74 -35.88
C THR A 518 -6.47 12.85 -34.95
N LEU A 519 -6.76 11.61 -35.36
CA LEU A 519 -7.67 10.71 -34.65
C LEU A 519 -7.23 10.43 -33.22
N PHE A 520 -5.91 10.26 -32.97
CA PHE A 520 -5.38 10.11 -31.62
C PHE A 520 -5.76 11.29 -30.73
N GLN A 521 -5.58 12.52 -31.21
CA GLN A 521 -5.92 13.71 -30.43
C GLN A 521 -7.44 13.84 -30.21
N LYS A 522 -8.23 13.56 -31.24
CA LYS A 522 -9.70 13.59 -31.13
C LYS A 522 -10.21 12.63 -30.05
N ILE A 523 -9.66 11.41 -29.98
CA ILE A 523 -10.04 10.43 -28.97
C ILE A 523 -9.50 10.85 -27.58
N LYS A 524 -8.25 11.27 -27.50
CA LYS A 524 -7.58 11.63 -26.24
C LYS A 524 -8.19 12.86 -25.56
N MET A 525 -8.65 13.86 -26.32
CA MET A 525 -9.18 15.12 -25.78
C MET A 525 -10.49 14.94 -25.02
N ASP A 526 -11.24 13.88 -25.30
CA ASP A 526 -12.45 13.54 -24.56
C ASP A 526 -12.19 12.38 -23.60
N PRO A 527 -12.16 12.63 -22.30
CA PRO A 527 -11.91 11.60 -21.28
C PRO A 527 -12.88 10.42 -21.35
N GLU A 528 -14.11 10.62 -21.81
CA GLU A 528 -15.11 9.56 -21.94
C GLU A 528 -14.69 8.48 -22.94
N ASN A 529 -13.93 8.84 -23.96
CA ASN A 529 -13.34 7.88 -24.88
C ASN A 529 -12.35 6.94 -24.18
N LEU A 530 -11.51 7.48 -23.29
CA LEU A 530 -10.52 6.70 -22.56
C LEU A 530 -11.18 5.88 -21.44
N ARG A 531 -12.20 6.45 -20.77
CA ARG A 531 -13.05 5.71 -19.83
C ARG A 531 -13.68 4.49 -20.51
N TYR A 532 -14.24 4.68 -21.70
CA TYR A 532 -14.87 3.60 -22.47
C TYR A 532 -13.86 2.47 -22.77
N ILE A 533 -12.65 2.81 -23.25
CA ILE A 533 -11.60 1.83 -23.53
C ILE A 533 -11.20 1.07 -22.27
N MET A 534 -11.13 1.74 -21.13
CA MET A 534 -10.73 1.13 -19.86
C MET A 534 -11.83 0.25 -19.26
N THR A 535 -13.08 0.59 -19.44
CA THR A 535 -14.23 0.00 -18.71
C THR A 535 -14.59 -1.40 -19.17
N ARG A 536 -14.42 -1.75 -20.46
CA ARG A 536 -14.90 -3.02 -21.05
C ARG A 536 -14.42 -4.28 -20.32
N ARG A 537 -13.37 -4.17 -19.55
CA ARG A 537 -12.85 -5.27 -18.73
C ARG A 537 -13.90 -5.89 -17.79
N ASN A 538 -14.82 -5.08 -17.25
CA ASN A 538 -15.76 -5.52 -16.21
C ASN A 538 -17.08 -6.10 -16.76
N TYR A 539 -17.41 -5.90 -18.04
CA TYR A 539 -18.73 -6.24 -18.59
C TYR A 539 -18.70 -7.26 -19.73
N GLY A 540 -17.69 -8.11 -19.79
CA GLY A 540 -17.63 -9.06 -20.88
C GLY A 540 -16.58 -10.15 -20.74
N ALA A 541 -16.84 -11.12 -19.91
CA ALA A 541 -16.31 -12.48 -20.05
C ALA A 541 -17.45 -13.40 -20.47
#